data_499b422b22a8abbe6c1abb44b5d7f635
#
_entry.id   499b422b22a8abbe6c1abb44b5d7f635
#
_cell.length_a   1.000
_cell.length_b   1.000
_cell.length_c   1.000
_cell.angle_alpha   90.00
_cell.angle_beta   90.00
_cell.angle_gamma   90.00
#
_symmetry.space_group_name_H-M   'P 1'
#
loop_
_entity.id
_entity.type
_entity.pdbx_description
1 polymer ?
#
loop_
_entity_poly.entity_id
_entity_poly.type
_entity_poly.pdbx_seq_one_letter_code
_entity_poly.pdbx_strand_id
1 'polypeptide(L)'
;MRTSALGPRLFVIAALAVAAWALVFKTGVANTDEAGIVLHLPGQVGDWTGAGLLFCPDRSCGAQYMESQLADPTVCPKCGAELGNMNWAERSLLPADTGLVRKYYLRPGGRDPLHATIVLSGDDRSSIHRPQVCMTAAGHEIEDERIIRIPLEGRAEPLEIMVMDMAKTVETPDGAPAQYLSYYAYWFVGKGRETASHVERMVWMGYDRVFHGVSHRWAYIALAGQRAPRSDAHLQTVADFASQLHPALLKPE
;
A
#
# COMPACT_ATOMS: atom_id res chain seq x y z
N MET A 1 48.16 27.57 5.76
CA MET A 1 46.95 27.97 6.51
C MET A 1 46.23 26.70 6.96
N ARG A 2 46.29 26.37 8.24
CA ARG A 2 45.51 25.23 8.81
C ARG A 2 44.09 25.72 9.05
N THR A 3 43.15 25.36 8.19
CA THR A 3 41.73 25.57 8.46
C THR A 3 41.36 24.79 9.72
N SER A 4 40.94 25.50 10.74
CA SER A 4 40.60 24.91 12.04
C SER A 4 39.46 23.87 11.89
N ALA A 5 39.76 22.61 12.19
CA ALA A 5 38.80 21.51 12.23
C ALA A 5 37.76 21.68 13.37
N LEU A 6 37.68 22.86 14.01
CA LEU A 6 36.74 23.15 15.09
C LEU A 6 35.33 23.36 14.60
N GLY A 7 35.10 23.98 13.44
CA GLY A 7 33.78 24.27 12.90
C GLY A 7 32.91 23.02 12.64
N PRO A 8 33.42 22.00 11.92
CA PRO A 8 32.66 20.75 11.70
C PRO A 8 32.37 20.00 13.00
N ARG A 9 33.30 20.01 13.97
CA ARG A 9 33.08 19.33 15.26
C ARG A 9 32.00 20.01 16.10
N LEU A 10 32.01 21.35 16.15
CA LEU A 10 30.97 22.12 16.85
C LEU A 10 29.60 21.93 16.20
N PHE A 11 29.50 21.84 14.86
CA PHE A 11 28.30 21.55 14.15
C PHE A 11 27.73 20.15 14.52
N VAL A 12 28.57 19.13 14.54
CA VAL A 12 28.16 17.77 14.93
C VAL A 12 27.70 17.73 16.38
N ILE A 13 28.40 18.39 17.31
CA ILE A 13 28.00 18.45 18.71
C ILE A 13 26.67 19.19 18.87
N ALA A 14 26.45 20.30 18.18
CA ALA A 14 25.19 21.04 18.20
C ALA A 14 24.04 20.20 17.63
N ALA A 15 24.28 19.49 16.50
CA ALA A 15 23.27 18.61 15.91
C ALA A 15 22.90 17.44 16.84
N LEU A 16 23.90 16.83 17.52
CA LEU A 16 23.66 15.78 18.51
C LEU A 16 22.93 16.30 19.74
N ALA A 17 23.27 17.51 20.22
CA ALA A 17 22.57 18.14 21.34
C ALA A 17 21.11 18.45 21.01
N VAL A 18 20.82 18.95 19.80
CA VAL A 18 19.44 19.18 19.32
C VAL A 18 18.69 17.86 19.19
N ALA A 19 19.32 16.83 18.63
CA ALA A 19 18.72 15.50 18.53
C ALA A 19 18.42 14.88 19.90
N ALA A 20 19.36 14.98 20.84
CA ALA A 20 19.19 14.51 22.22
C ALA A 20 18.09 15.29 22.94
N TRP A 21 18.05 16.61 22.78
CA TRP A 21 16.96 17.45 23.30
C TRP A 21 15.60 17.05 22.72
N ALA A 22 15.51 16.87 21.39
CA ALA A 22 14.29 16.42 20.74
C ALA A 22 13.82 15.05 21.25
N LEU A 23 14.74 14.12 21.46
CA LEU A 23 14.44 12.80 22.02
C LEU A 23 13.93 12.87 23.45
N VAL A 24 14.51 13.71 24.32
CA VAL A 24 14.15 13.81 25.74
C VAL A 24 12.83 14.58 25.93
N PHE A 25 12.61 15.66 25.19
CA PHE A 25 11.47 16.56 25.40
C PHE A 25 10.27 16.31 24.47
N LYS A 26 10.42 15.46 23.45
CA LYS A 26 9.35 15.08 22.50
C LYS A 26 9.01 13.59 22.55
N THR A 27 9.24 12.91 23.68
CA THR A 27 8.90 11.50 23.87
C THR A 27 7.38 11.24 23.99
N GLY A 28 6.59 12.25 24.24
CA GLY A 28 5.12 12.16 24.29
C GLY A 28 4.49 12.32 22.90
N VAL A 29 4.85 11.45 21.94
CA VAL A 29 4.19 11.43 20.61
C VAL A 29 2.80 10.81 20.77
N ALA A 30 1.77 11.58 20.48
CA ALA A 30 0.40 11.07 20.46
C ALA A 30 0.13 10.34 19.15
N ASN A 31 -0.16 9.04 19.22
CA ASN A 31 -0.70 8.32 18.08
C ASN A 31 -2.15 8.78 17.85
N THR A 32 -2.48 9.11 16.60
CA THR A 32 -3.83 9.52 16.23
C THR A 32 -4.44 8.48 15.31
N ASP A 33 -5.76 8.29 15.42
CA ASP A 33 -6.51 7.41 14.51
C ASP A 33 -6.85 8.06 13.16
N GLU A 34 -6.37 9.28 12.94
CA GLU A 34 -6.64 10.02 11.72
C GLU A 34 -5.80 9.48 10.56
N ALA A 35 -6.45 8.85 9.61
CA ALA A 35 -5.83 8.24 8.43
C ALA A 35 -6.03 9.03 7.13
N GLY A 36 -6.86 10.07 7.12
CA GLY A 36 -7.21 10.79 5.90
C GLY A 36 -8.07 10.00 4.90
N ILE A 37 -8.29 8.70 5.13
CA ILE A 37 -9.09 7.83 4.25
C ILE A 37 -10.16 7.05 5.02
N VAL A 38 -11.14 6.56 4.26
CA VAL A 38 -12.07 5.51 4.71
C VAL A 38 -11.47 4.15 4.37
N LEU A 39 -11.34 3.25 5.35
CA LEU A 39 -10.85 1.88 5.12
C LEU A 39 -11.97 1.03 4.48
N HIS A 40 -12.31 1.38 3.26
CA HIS A 40 -13.35 0.68 2.49
C HIS A 40 -13.05 0.73 1.00
N LEU A 41 -13.24 -0.39 0.33
CA LEU A 41 -13.24 -0.49 -1.13
C LEU A 41 -14.67 -0.64 -1.62
N PRO A 42 -15.20 0.26 -2.48
CA PRO A 42 -16.56 0.19 -3.00
C PRO A 42 -16.84 -1.14 -3.71
N GLY A 43 -18.10 -1.55 -3.77
CA GLY A 43 -18.51 -2.69 -4.60
C GLY A 43 -18.49 -2.38 -6.09
N GLN A 44 -18.50 -1.09 -6.44
CA GLN A 44 -18.43 -0.61 -7.82
C GLN A 44 -17.56 0.63 -7.92
N VAL A 45 -16.69 0.67 -8.92
CA VAL A 45 -15.84 1.80 -9.28
C VAL A 45 -16.00 2.00 -10.79
N GLY A 46 -16.79 2.99 -11.20
CA GLY A 46 -17.17 3.16 -12.60
C GLY A 46 -17.78 1.86 -13.19
N ASP A 47 -17.16 1.36 -14.25
CA ASP A 47 -17.55 0.12 -14.91
C ASP A 47 -17.03 -1.15 -14.20
N TRP A 48 -16.23 -1.00 -13.16
CA TRP A 48 -15.64 -2.13 -12.47
C TRP A 48 -16.52 -2.63 -11.34
N THR A 49 -16.78 -3.93 -11.32
CA THR A 49 -17.48 -4.60 -10.23
C THR A 49 -16.48 -5.30 -9.34
N GLY A 50 -16.50 -4.96 -8.06
CA GLY A 50 -15.58 -5.45 -7.03
C GLY A 50 -16.15 -6.61 -6.23
N ALA A 51 -15.36 -7.68 -6.07
CA ALA A 51 -15.65 -8.80 -5.19
C ALA A 51 -14.62 -8.87 -4.05
N GLY A 52 -15.08 -9.03 -2.81
CA GLY A 52 -14.24 -9.20 -1.63
C GLY A 52 -13.46 -10.50 -1.66
N LEU A 53 -12.29 -10.51 -1.03
CA LEU A 53 -11.46 -11.68 -0.88
C LEU A 53 -11.32 -11.99 0.61
N LEU A 54 -11.67 -13.21 0.99
CA LEU A 54 -11.64 -13.71 2.35
C LEU A 54 -10.64 -14.86 2.49
N PHE A 55 -9.97 -14.89 3.63
CA PHE A 55 -8.93 -15.86 3.93
C PHE A 55 -9.26 -16.65 5.19
N CYS A 56 -8.96 -17.93 5.16
CA CYS A 56 -8.93 -18.73 6.36
C CYS A 56 -7.61 -18.47 7.11
N PRO A 57 -7.67 -18.01 8.39
CA PRO A 57 -6.48 -17.72 9.16
C PRO A 57 -5.83 -18.99 9.76
N ASP A 58 -6.44 -20.14 9.62
CA ASP A 58 -5.87 -21.41 10.05
C ASP A 58 -4.70 -21.79 9.16
N ARG A 59 -3.51 -21.96 9.76
CA ARG A 59 -2.26 -22.28 9.07
C ARG A 59 -2.33 -23.57 8.26
N SER A 60 -3.06 -24.56 8.76
CA SER A 60 -3.19 -25.87 8.12
C SER A 60 -4.20 -25.88 6.97
N CYS A 61 -5.15 -24.94 7.00
CA CYS A 61 -6.18 -24.79 5.99
C CYS A 61 -5.76 -23.87 4.84
N GLY A 62 -5.37 -22.63 5.15
CA GLY A 62 -4.88 -21.63 4.21
C GLY A 62 -5.80 -21.31 3.03
N ALA A 63 -7.10 -21.68 3.13
CA ALA A 63 -8.05 -21.53 2.04
C ALA A 63 -8.38 -20.04 1.81
N GLN A 64 -8.64 -19.71 0.54
CA GLN A 64 -9.00 -18.37 0.09
C GLN A 64 -10.28 -18.46 -0.73
N TYR A 65 -11.18 -17.49 -0.55
CA TYR A 65 -12.49 -17.46 -1.20
C TYR A 65 -12.81 -16.06 -1.72
N MET A 66 -13.52 -16.03 -2.85
CA MET A 66 -14.28 -14.83 -3.23
C MET A 66 -15.53 -14.76 -2.33
N GLU A 67 -15.76 -13.60 -1.71
CA GLU A 67 -16.92 -13.38 -0.85
C GLU A 67 -18.25 -13.77 -1.53
N SER A 68 -18.37 -13.45 -2.82
CA SER A 68 -19.55 -13.76 -3.64
C SER A 68 -19.79 -15.26 -3.89
N GLN A 69 -18.83 -16.12 -3.60
CA GLN A 69 -18.92 -17.58 -3.79
C GLN A 69 -19.34 -18.31 -2.50
N LEU A 70 -19.43 -17.58 -1.39
CA LEU A 70 -19.74 -18.15 -0.08
C LEU A 70 -21.21 -17.94 0.26
N ALA A 71 -21.86 -18.99 0.76
CA ALA A 71 -23.19 -18.88 1.34
C ALA A 71 -23.17 -18.14 2.69
N ASP A 72 -22.09 -18.35 3.46
CA ASP A 72 -21.78 -17.63 4.70
C ASP A 72 -20.35 -17.12 4.63
N PRO A 73 -20.15 -15.78 4.49
CA PRO A 73 -18.81 -15.19 4.39
C PRO A 73 -18.05 -15.12 5.72
N THR A 74 -18.66 -15.54 6.83
CA THR A 74 -18.05 -15.50 8.15
C THR A 74 -17.30 -16.78 8.51
N VAL A 75 -17.64 -17.91 7.88
CA VAL A 75 -17.13 -19.24 8.25
C VAL A 75 -16.44 -19.92 7.07
N CYS A 76 -15.27 -20.48 7.32
CA CYS A 76 -14.55 -21.27 6.34
C CYS A 76 -15.27 -22.59 6.04
N PRO A 77 -15.73 -22.85 4.80
CA PRO A 77 -16.43 -24.09 4.46
C PRO A 77 -15.57 -25.35 4.64
N LYS A 78 -14.23 -25.21 4.66
CA LYS A 78 -13.29 -26.33 4.73
C LYS A 78 -12.97 -26.76 6.16
N CYS A 79 -12.87 -25.82 7.11
CA CYS A 79 -12.42 -26.14 8.47
C CYS A 79 -13.25 -25.50 9.59
N GLY A 80 -14.24 -24.66 9.27
CA GLY A 80 -15.10 -24.00 10.25
C GLY A 80 -14.47 -22.81 10.96
N ALA A 81 -13.24 -22.40 10.63
CA ALA A 81 -12.62 -21.22 11.23
C ALA A 81 -13.29 -19.93 10.73
N GLU A 82 -13.27 -18.87 11.54
CA GLU A 82 -13.75 -17.55 11.15
C GLU A 82 -12.88 -16.97 10.02
N LEU A 83 -13.53 -16.58 8.91
CA LEU A 83 -12.86 -15.96 7.77
C LEU A 83 -12.56 -14.48 8.07
N GLY A 84 -11.50 -13.96 7.44
CA GLY A 84 -11.10 -12.58 7.58
C GLY A 84 -10.35 -12.03 6.37
N ASN A 85 -9.96 -10.76 6.46
CA ASN A 85 -9.28 -10.04 5.38
C ASN A 85 -7.78 -10.39 5.26
N MET A 86 -7.22 -11.11 6.23
CA MET A 86 -5.80 -11.47 6.30
C MET A 86 -5.63 -12.99 6.37
N ASN A 87 -4.64 -13.49 5.65
CA ASN A 87 -4.22 -14.88 5.79
C ASN A 87 -3.40 -15.08 7.08
N TRP A 88 -3.05 -16.33 7.38
CA TRP A 88 -2.26 -16.65 8.58
C TRP A 88 -0.91 -15.92 8.66
N ALA A 89 -0.18 -15.84 7.54
CA ALA A 89 1.14 -15.21 7.52
C ALA A 89 1.03 -13.69 7.75
N GLU A 90 0.08 -13.03 7.13
CA GLU A 90 -0.19 -11.62 7.34
C GLU A 90 -0.57 -11.31 8.79
N ARG A 91 -1.46 -12.11 9.38
CA ARG A 91 -1.83 -11.99 10.81
C ARG A 91 -0.66 -12.18 11.76
N SER A 92 0.32 -13.00 11.37
CA SER A 92 1.51 -13.29 12.20
C SER A 92 2.59 -12.21 12.09
N LEU A 93 2.65 -11.50 10.96
CA LEU A 93 3.72 -10.56 10.64
C LEU A 93 3.32 -9.10 10.80
N LEU A 94 2.03 -8.77 10.62
CA LEU A 94 1.55 -7.40 10.73
C LEU A 94 1.14 -7.07 12.18
N PRO A 95 1.30 -5.81 12.60
CA PRO A 95 0.74 -5.34 13.86
C PRO A 95 -0.76 -5.63 13.95
N ALA A 96 -1.24 -5.98 15.14
CA ALA A 96 -2.62 -6.45 15.34
C ALA A 96 -3.70 -5.42 14.96
N ASP A 97 -3.37 -4.14 15.02
CA ASP A 97 -4.23 -3.01 14.68
C ASP A 97 -4.06 -2.51 13.24
N THR A 98 -3.32 -3.25 12.40
CA THR A 98 -3.22 -2.97 10.96
C THR A 98 -4.56 -3.21 10.29
N GLY A 99 -5.12 -2.17 9.68
CA GLY A 99 -6.30 -2.30 8.84
C GLY A 99 -5.91 -2.81 7.45
N LEU A 100 -6.64 -3.80 6.92
CA LEU A 100 -6.42 -4.31 5.58
C LEU A 100 -7.75 -4.64 4.92
N VAL A 101 -7.94 -4.12 3.70
CA VAL A 101 -9.07 -4.45 2.84
C VAL A 101 -8.59 -4.67 1.42
N ARG A 102 -9.17 -5.68 0.73
CA ARG A 102 -8.81 -6.00 -0.64
C ARG A 102 -10.01 -6.49 -1.43
N LYS A 103 -10.04 -6.13 -2.73
CA LYS A 103 -11.04 -6.61 -3.68
C LYS A 103 -10.41 -6.90 -5.03
N TYR A 104 -11.01 -7.84 -5.74
CA TYR A 104 -10.80 -8.03 -7.17
C TYR A 104 -11.86 -7.26 -7.93
N TYR A 105 -11.46 -6.52 -8.92
CA TYR A 105 -12.35 -5.76 -9.79
C TYR A 105 -12.29 -6.29 -11.21
N LEU A 106 -13.45 -6.48 -11.80
CA LEU A 106 -13.60 -6.91 -13.20
C LEU A 106 -14.46 -5.91 -13.95
N ARG A 107 -14.08 -5.59 -15.18
CA ARG A 107 -14.95 -4.90 -16.13
C ARG A 107 -15.90 -5.89 -16.83
N PRO A 108 -17.11 -5.46 -17.27
CA PRO A 108 -17.98 -6.29 -18.09
C PRO A 108 -17.24 -6.82 -19.33
N GLY A 109 -17.24 -8.15 -19.51
CA GLY A 109 -16.51 -8.81 -20.60
C GLY A 109 -14.98 -8.84 -20.48
N GLY A 110 -14.39 -8.25 -19.44
CA GLY A 110 -12.96 -8.32 -19.13
C GLY A 110 -12.57 -9.68 -18.57
N ARG A 111 -11.33 -10.11 -18.85
CA ARG A 111 -10.78 -11.38 -18.34
C ARG A 111 -9.74 -11.17 -17.27
N ASP A 112 -9.09 -9.99 -17.26
CA ASP A 112 -7.98 -9.70 -16.37
C ASP A 112 -8.48 -8.88 -15.17
N PRO A 113 -8.49 -9.47 -13.95
CA PRO A 113 -8.88 -8.76 -12.76
C PRO A 113 -7.83 -7.73 -12.35
N LEU A 114 -8.29 -6.58 -11.88
CA LEU A 114 -7.48 -5.62 -11.16
C LEU A 114 -7.64 -5.88 -9.65
N HIS A 115 -6.55 -6.05 -8.96
CA HIS A 115 -6.52 -6.18 -7.51
C HIS A 115 -6.34 -4.82 -6.88
N ALA A 116 -7.25 -4.41 -6.03
CA ALA A 116 -7.08 -3.23 -5.19
C ALA A 116 -6.92 -3.64 -3.73
N THR A 117 -5.96 -3.04 -3.06
CA THR A 117 -5.66 -3.28 -1.65
C THR A 117 -5.44 -1.96 -0.94
N ILE A 118 -5.98 -1.81 0.26
CA ILE A 118 -5.67 -0.73 1.18
C ILE A 118 -5.07 -1.37 2.43
N VAL A 119 -3.89 -0.89 2.83
CA VAL A 119 -3.26 -1.21 4.11
C VAL A 119 -3.21 0.06 4.92
N LEU A 120 -3.86 0.07 6.07
CA LEU A 120 -3.83 1.17 7.02
C LEU A 120 -2.89 0.83 8.17
N SER A 121 -1.84 1.63 8.34
CA SER A 121 -0.87 1.41 9.42
C SER A 121 -1.55 1.46 10.78
N GLY A 122 -1.15 0.56 11.68
CA GLY A 122 -1.50 0.60 13.08
C GLY A 122 -0.66 1.60 13.89
N ASP A 123 -0.68 1.48 15.21
CA ASP A 123 0.15 2.27 16.14
C ASP A 123 1.63 2.04 15.91
N ASP A 124 2.02 0.80 15.68
CA ASP A 124 3.31 0.49 15.07
C ASP A 124 3.22 0.73 13.56
N ARG A 125 3.91 1.75 13.07
CA ARG A 125 3.91 2.16 11.65
C ARG A 125 4.69 1.20 10.74
N SER A 126 5.11 0.05 11.25
CA SER A 126 5.90 -0.97 10.53
C SER A 126 5.07 -1.76 9.49
N SER A 127 3.73 -1.70 9.53
CA SER A 127 2.84 -2.41 8.61
C SER A 127 2.97 -1.97 7.14
N ILE A 128 3.54 -0.77 6.89
CA ILE A 128 3.75 -0.24 5.55
C ILE A 128 5.23 -0.30 5.20
N HIS A 129 5.63 -1.32 4.45
CA HIS A 129 6.99 -1.50 3.95
C HIS A 129 7.18 -0.88 2.55
N ARG A 130 8.43 -0.84 2.08
CA ARG A 130 8.73 -0.49 0.68
C ARG A 130 8.24 -1.62 -0.22
N PRO A 131 7.33 -1.34 -1.19
CA PRO A 131 6.80 -2.38 -2.06
C PRO A 131 7.87 -3.12 -2.86
N GLN A 132 8.92 -2.41 -3.29
CA GLN A 132 10.05 -3.00 -4.01
C GLN A 132 10.66 -4.19 -3.25
N VAL A 133 10.85 -4.04 -1.94
CA VAL A 133 11.42 -5.11 -1.11
C VAL A 133 10.46 -6.31 -1.04
N CYS A 134 9.17 -6.04 -0.86
CA CYS A 134 8.15 -7.11 -0.79
C CYS A 134 8.01 -7.85 -2.11
N MET A 135 7.99 -7.13 -3.24
CA MET A 135 7.83 -7.74 -4.56
C MET A 135 9.05 -8.57 -4.94
N THR A 136 10.27 -8.05 -4.69
CA THR A 136 11.50 -8.80 -4.94
C THR A 136 11.59 -10.05 -4.04
N ALA A 137 11.22 -9.93 -2.76
CA ALA A 137 11.17 -11.08 -1.85
C ALA A 137 10.12 -12.13 -2.26
N ALA A 138 9.04 -11.71 -2.95
CA ALA A 138 8.05 -12.61 -3.53
C ALA A 138 8.50 -13.23 -4.87
N GLY A 139 9.74 -12.96 -5.32
CA GLY A 139 10.34 -13.53 -6.53
C GLY A 139 9.98 -12.79 -7.82
N HIS A 140 9.53 -11.54 -7.72
CA HIS A 140 9.37 -10.67 -8.87
C HIS A 140 10.67 -9.94 -9.19
N GLU A 141 10.99 -9.85 -10.46
CA GLU A 141 11.99 -8.94 -11.02
C GLU A 141 11.29 -7.63 -11.40
N ILE A 142 11.80 -6.50 -10.93
CA ILE A 142 11.28 -5.18 -11.29
C ILE A 142 12.02 -4.75 -12.56
N GLU A 143 11.29 -4.62 -13.65
CA GLU A 143 11.85 -4.27 -14.97
C GLU A 143 11.87 -2.75 -15.19
N ASP A 144 10.89 -2.03 -14.65
CA ASP A 144 10.81 -0.58 -14.73
C ASP A 144 10.04 0.01 -13.54
N GLU A 145 10.38 1.26 -13.18
CA GLU A 145 9.70 2.04 -12.15
C GLU A 145 9.45 3.46 -12.68
N ARG A 146 8.20 3.92 -12.60
CA ARG A 146 7.84 5.27 -13.05
C ARG A 146 6.72 5.87 -12.22
N ILE A 147 6.72 7.20 -12.09
CA ILE A 147 5.60 7.93 -11.50
C ILE A 147 4.69 8.41 -12.63
N ILE A 148 3.42 8.05 -12.58
CA ILE A 148 2.38 8.61 -13.43
C ILE A 148 1.62 9.69 -12.66
N ARG A 149 1.17 10.72 -13.40
CA ARG A 149 0.40 11.85 -12.86
C ARG A 149 -1.00 11.82 -13.43
N ILE A 150 -1.99 11.68 -12.57
CA ILE A 150 -3.39 11.53 -12.94
C ILE A 150 -4.13 12.80 -12.56
N PRO A 151 -4.62 13.58 -13.52
CA PRO A 151 -5.49 14.71 -13.22
C PRO A 151 -6.76 14.21 -12.53
N LEU A 152 -7.15 14.87 -11.46
CA LEU A 152 -8.40 14.59 -10.75
C LEU A 152 -9.34 15.78 -10.86
N GLU A 153 -10.62 15.51 -11.04
CA GLU A 153 -11.62 16.55 -11.12
C GLU A 153 -11.69 17.38 -9.82
N GLY A 154 -11.71 18.69 -9.94
CA GLY A 154 -11.77 19.61 -8.79
C GLY A 154 -10.45 19.79 -8.02
N ARG A 155 -9.32 19.21 -8.48
CA ARG A 155 -8.01 19.39 -7.86
C ARG A 155 -7.01 20.07 -8.77
N ALA A 156 -6.23 20.99 -8.20
CA ALA A 156 -5.13 21.66 -8.93
C ALA A 156 -3.93 20.71 -9.11
N GLU A 157 -3.62 19.91 -8.09
CA GLU A 157 -2.50 18.97 -8.10
C GLU A 157 -2.96 17.58 -8.55
N PRO A 158 -2.24 16.97 -9.51
CA PRO A 158 -2.55 15.61 -9.95
C PRO A 158 -2.22 14.58 -8.85
N LEU A 159 -2.91 13.46 -8.87
CA LEU A 159 -2.53 12.30 -8.07
C LEU A 159 -1.28 11.65 -8.66
N GLU A 160 -0.22 11.55 -7.87
CA GLU A 160 0.99 10.82 -8.25
C GLU A 160 0.90 9.36 -7.80
N ILE A 161 1.14 8.44 -8.73
CA ILE A 161 1.16 6.99 -8.46
C ILE A 161 2.48 6.42 -8.97
N MET A 162 3.19 5.69 -8.10
CA MET A 162 4.34 4.87 -8.51
C MET A 162 3.82 3.61 -9.18
N VAL A 163 4.30 3.31 -10.38
CA VAL A 163 4.00 2.08 -11.10
C VAL A 163 5.29 1.30 -11.32
N MET A 164 5.28 0.04 -10.96
CA MET A 164 6.35 -0.91 -11.19
C MET A 164 5.89 -1.94 -12.22
N ASP A 165 6.65 -2.09 -13.29
CA ASP A 165 6.52 -3.18 -14.24
C ASP A 165 7.36 -4.35 -13.75
N MET A 166 6.75 -5.52 -13.67
CA MET A 166 7.39 -6.68 -13.06
C MET A 166 7.26 -7.93 -13.92
N ALA A 167 8.23 -8.81 -13.78
CA ALA A 167 8.21 -10.14 -14.35
C ALA A 167 8.51 -11.20 -13.28
N LYS A 168 7.93 -12.37 -13.43
CA LYS A 168 8.23 -13.53 -12.59
C LYS A 168 8.22 -14.80 -13.44
N THR A 169 9.24 -15.63 -13.27
CA THR A 169 9.23 -16.98 -13.88
C THR A 169 8.33 -17.88 -13.04
N VAL A 170 7.36 -18.49 -13.68
CA VAL A 170 6.43 -19.46 -13.09
C VAL A 170 6.51 -20.78 -13.85
N GLU A 171 6.29 -21.89 -13.17
CA GLU A 171 6.12 -23.18 -13.82
C GLU A 171 4.68 -23.32 -14.34
N THR A 172 4.54 -23.68 -15.61
CA THR A 172 3.25 -24.05 -16.19
C THR A 172 2.85 -25.47 -15.78
N PRO A 173 1.59 -25.88 -15.90
CA PRO A 173 1.14 -27.23 -15.50
C PRO A 173 1.88 -28.39 -16.17
N ASP A 174 2.50 -28.15 -17.33
CA ASP A 174 3.35 -29.11 -18.07
C ASP A 174 4.84 -29.03 -17.66
N GLY A 175 5.18 -28.23 -16.64
CA GLY A 175 6.54 -28.11 -16.11
C GLY A 175 7.45 -27.17 -16.91
N ALA A 176 6.96 -26.49 -17.95
CA ALA A 176 7.75 -25.54 -18.71
C ALA A 176 7.82 -24.18 -17.99
N PRO A 177 8.97 -23.48 -18.03
CA PRO A 177 9.04 -22.12 -17.48
C PRO A 177 8.29 -21.14 -18.39
N ALA A 178 7.46 -20.30 -17.78
CA ALA A 178 6.77 -19.20 -18.44
C ALA A 178 6.98 -17.88 -17.70
N GLN A 179 7.00 -16.79 -18.44
CA GLN A 179 7.08 -15.45 -17.85
C GLN A 179 5.67 -14.93 -17.53
N TYR A 180 5.44 -14.64 -16.26
CA TYR A 180 4.27 -13.94 -15.79
C TYR A 180 4.60 -12.45 -15.69
N LEU A 181 4.02 -11.64 -16.57
CA LEU A 181 4.19 -10.19 -16.58
C LEU A 181 3.06 -9.52 -15.80
N SER A 182 3.42 -8.68 -14.87
CA SER A 182 2.48 -7.99 -13.99
C SER A 182 2.90 -6.54 -13.77
N TYR A 183 1.99 -5.75 -13.26
CA TYR A 183 2.28 -4.42 -12.75
C TYR A 183 1.83 -4.29 -11.31
N TYR A 184 2.46 -3.36 -10.59
CA TYR A 184 2.10 -2.98 -9.24
C TYR A 184 2.16 -1.47 -9.13
N ALA A 185 1.01 -0.84 -8.93
CA ALA A 185 0.87 0.60 -8.82
C ALA A 185 0.49 0.97 -7.39
N TYR A 186 1.08 2.04 -6.82
CA TYR A 186 0.78 2.41 -5.45
C TYR A 186 1.00 3.89 -5.14
N TRP A 187 0.29 4.35 -4.12
CA TRP A 187 0.52 5.65 -3.47
C TRP A 187 0.18 5.57 -1.99
N PHE A 188 0.59 6.60 -1.26
CA PHE A 188 0.35 6.73 0.18
C PHE A 188 -0.57 7.91 0.43
N VAL A 189 -1.47 7.75 1.40
CA VAL A 189 -2.37 8.81 1.88
C VAL A 189 -2.22 8.94 3.39
N GLY A 190 -1.94 10.15 3.84
CA GLY A 190 -1.99 10.57 5.24
C GLY A 190 -3.04 11.65 5.43
N LYS A 191 -3.10 12.23 6.61
CA LYS A 191 -3.99 13.36 6.90
C LYS A 191 -3.63 14.57 6.03
N GLY A 192 -4.49 14.91 5.05
CA GLY A 192 -4.31 16.04 4.15
C GLY A 192 -3.09 15.97 3.23
N ARG A 193 -2.52 14.77 3.01
CA ARG A 193 -1.31 14.58 2.20
C ARG A 193 -1.36 13.29 1.42
N GLU A 194 -0.83 13.32 0.19
CA GLU A 194 -0.70 12.17 -0.68
C GLU A 194 0.66 12.19 -1.35
N THR A 195 1.26 11.02 -1.56
CA THR A 195 2.55 10.90 -2.25
C THR A 195 2.77 9.50 -2.82
N ALA A 196 3.44 9.40 -3.96
CA ALA A 196 3.95 8.14 -4.49
C ALA A 196 5.30 7.75 -3.86
N SER A 197 5.96 8.66 -3.13
CA SER A 197 7.29 8.48 -2.61
C SER A 197 7.29 7.96 -1.16
N HIS A 198 7.89 6.78 -0.96
CA HIS A 198 8.13 6.26 0.39
C HIS A 198 9.01 7.19 1.23
N VAL A 199 10.03 7.81 0.60
CA VAL A 199 10.94 8.73 1.29
C VAL A 199 10.20 9.98 1.75
N GLU A 200 9.38 10.57 0.88
CA GLU A 200 8.58 11.75 1.21
C GLU A 200 7.61 11.45 2.35
N ARG A 201 6.92 10.30 2.31
CA ARG A 201 6.08 9.84 3.42
C ARG A 201 6.87 9.78 4.73
N MET A 202 8.09 9.23 4.72
CA MET A 202 8.94 9.14 5.92
C MET A 202 9.35 10.52 6.42
N VAL A 203 9.65 11.46 5.54
CA VAL A 203 9.96 12.85 5.88
C VAL A 203 8.78 13.51 6.58
N TRP A 204 7.56 13.37 6.03
CA TRP A 204 6.35 13.91 6.63
C TRP A 204 6.03 13.29 8.00
N MET A 205 6.19 11.98 8.13
CA MET A 205 6.03 11.30 9.43
C MET A 205 7.03 11.85 10.47
N GLY A 206 8.28 12.04 10.07
CA GLY A 206 9.31 12.64 10.91
C GLY A 206 8.98 14.09 11.30
N TYR A 207 8.52 14.87 10.34
CA TYR A 207 8.11 16.27 10.57
C TYR A 207 6.97 16.36 11.58
N ASP A 208 5.89 15.61 11.39
CA ASP A 208 4.74 15.62 12.31
C ASP A 208 5.16 15.18 13.72
N ARG A 209 6.03 14.18 13.81
CA ARG A 209 6.56 13.69 15.09
C ARG A 209 7.39 14.73 15.83
N VAL A 210 8.28 15.42 15.10
CA VAL A 210 9.22 16.38 15.72
C VAL A 210 8.55 17.72 16.02
N PHE A 211 7.77 18.24 15.08
CA PHE A 211 7.23 19.60 15.19
C PHE A 211 5.83 19.66 15.81
N HIS A 212 5.04 18.62 15.62
CA HIS A 212 3.66 18.59 16.13
C HIS A 212 3.46 17.62 17.30
N GLY A 213 4.43 16.72 17.58
CA GLY A 213 4.31 15.72 18.64
C GLY A 213 3.22 14.68 18.35
N VAL A 214 2.88 14.45 17.07
CA VAL A 214 1.84 13.52 16.62
C VAL A 214 2.38 12.52 15.62
N SER A 215 1.74 11.36 15.58
CA SER A 215 1.98 10.33 14.60
C SER A 215 0.64 9.91 14.00
N HIS A 216 0.34 10.44 12.81
CA HIS A 216 -0.87 10.09 12.07
C HIS A 216 -0.75 8.71 11.43
N ARG A 217 -1.89 8.05 11.23
CA ARG A 217 -1.94 6.83 10.42
C ARG A 217 -1.76 7.18 8.94
N TRP A 218 -1.04 6.31 8.26
CA TRP A 218 -0.91 6.37 6.81
C TRP A 218 -1.59 5.16 6.20
N ALA A 219 -2.28 5.39 5.10
CA ALA A 219 -2.78 4.34 4.26
C ALA A 219 -1.82 4.14 3.07
N TYR A 220 -1.70 2.90 2.67
CA TYR A 220 -1.02 2.46 1.48
C TYR A 220 -2.06 1.83 0.56
N ILE A 221 -2.30 2.47 -0.58
CA ILE A 221 -3.24 2.00 -1.59
C ILE A 221 -2.42 1.35 -2.71
N ALA A 222 -2.78 0.14 -3.10
CA ALA A 222 -2.11 -0.60 -4.14
C ALA A 222 -3.09 -1.15 -5.17
N LEU A 223 -2.71 -1.08 -6.43
CA LEU A 223 -3.41 -1.67 -7.56
C LEU A 223 -2.45 -2.63 -8.26
N ALA A 224 -2.89 -3.85 -8.55
CA ALA A 224 -2.06 -4.84 -9.21
C ALA A 224 -2.86 -5.58 -10.29
N GLY A 225 -2.17 -6.02 -11.34
CA GLY A 225 -2.78 -6.78 -12.41
C GLY A 225 -1.75 -7.34 -13.39
N GLN A 226 -2.25 -7.98 -14.41
CA GLN A 226 -1.41 -8.46 -15.51
C GLN A 226 -1.14 -7.34 -16.52
N ARG A 227 0.00 -7.39 -17.17
CA ARG A 227 0.32 -6.51 -18.29
C ARG A 227 0.69 -7.31 -19.53
N ALA A 228 0.35 -6.76 -20.69
CA ALA A 228 0.77 -7.33 -21.96
C ALA A 228 2.25 -7.01 -22.24
N PRO A 229 3.00 -7.90 -22.91
CA PRO A 229 4.37 -7.64 -23.31
C PRO A 229 4.45 -6.39 -24.20
N ARG A 230 5.43 -5.53 -23.96
CA ARG A 230 5.71 -4.33 -24.78
C ARG A 230 4.50 -3.38 -24.94
N SER A 231 3.64 -3.30 -23.92
CA SER A 231 2.44 -2.47 -23.94
C SER A 231 2.31 -1.69 -22.64
N ASP A 232 2.01 -0.41 -22.76
CA ASP A 232 1.71 0.51 -21.64
C ASP A 232 0.20 0.64 -21.37
N ALA A 233 -0.63 -0.25 -21.92
CA ALA A 233 -2.08 -0.19 -21.73
C ALA A 233 -2.51 -0.28 -20.27
N HIS A 234 -1.73 -0.96 -19.43
CA HIS A 234 -1.96 -1.05 -18.00
C HIS A 234 -1.86 0.31 -17.30
N LEU A 235 -1.06 1.26 -17.79
CA LEU A 235 -0.97 2.62 -17.23
C LEU A 235 -2.31 3.36 -17.35
N GLN A 236 -2.97 3.22 -18.51
CA GLN A 236 -4.30 3.78 -18.70
C GLN A 236 -5.33 3.08 -17.78
N THR A 237 -5.23 1.76 -17.62
CA THR A 237 -6.09 1.01 -16.70
C THR A 237 -5.93 1.50 -15.26
N VAL A 238 -4.69 1.71 -14.80
CA VAL A 238 -4.39 2.27 -13.48
C VAL A 238 -4.95 3.68 -13.35
N ALA A 239 -4.73 4.53 -14.34
CA ALA A 239 -5.20 5.91 -14.32
C ALA A 239 -6.74 5.99 -14.27
N ASP A 240 -7.43 5.24 -15.13
CA ASP A 240 -8.89 5.19 -15.18
C ASP A 240 -9.49 4.69 -13.86
N PHE A 241 -8.93 3.61 -13.31
CA PHE A 241 -9.44 3.05 -12.06
C PHE A 241 -9.14 3.95 -10.87
N ALA A 242 -7.91 4.44 -10.74
CA ALA A 242 -7.50 5.29 -9.63
C ALA A 242 -8.25 6.60 -9.58
N SER A 243 -8.49 7.26 -10.73
CA SER A 243 -9.26 8.51 -10.79
C SER A 243 -10.69 8.35 -10.30
N GLN A 244 -11.32 7.19 -10.56
CA GLN A 244 -12.67 6.90 -10.13
C GLN A 244 -12.75 6.38 -8.68
N LEU A 245 -11.72 5.65 -8.22
CA LEU A 245 -11.65 5.14 -6.86
C LEU A 245 -11.33 6.25 -5.85
N HIS A 246 -10.41 7.15 -6.20
CA HIS A 246 -9.82 8.13 -5.28
C HIS A 246 -10.86 8.96 -4.51
N PRO A 247 -11.91 9.55 -5.12
CA PRO A 247 -12.91 10.33 -4.38
C PRO A 247 -13.66 9.52 -3.31
N ALA A 248 -13.84 8.21 -3.54
CA ALA A 248 -14.53 7.33 -2.61
C ALA A 248 -13.64 6.89 -1.43
N LEU A 249 -12.33 7.11 -1.51
CA LEU A 249 -11.39 6.77 -0.44
C LEU A 249 -11.21 7.90 0.57
N LEU A 250 -11.34 9.16 0.15
CA LEU A 250 -11.09 10.30 1.02
C LEU A 250 -12.22 10.45 2.05
N LYS A 251 -11.85 10.77 3.28
CA LYS A 251 -12.84 11.20 4.28
C LYS A 251 -13.36 12.58 3.87
N PRO A 252 -14.68 12.81 3.90
CA PRO A 252 -15.19 14.16 3.79
C PRO A 252 -14.62 15.00 4.93
N GLU A 253 -14.15 16.21 4.59
CA GLU A 253 -13.67 17.21 5.57
C GLU A 253 -14.77 17.68 6.50
#